data_747031115be2d28b3f2685c750e0989a
#
_entry.id   747031115be2d28b3f2685c750e0989a
#
_cell.length_a   1.000
_cell.length_b   1.000
_cell.length_c   1.000
_cell.angle_alpha   90.00
_cell.angle_beta   90.00
_cell.angle_gamma   90.00
#
_symmetry.space_group_name_H-M   'P 1'
#
loop_
_entity.id
_entity.type
_entity.pdbx_description
1 polymer ?
#
loop_
_entity_poly.entity_id
_entity_poly.type
_entity_poly.pdbx_seq_one_letter_code
_entity_poly.pdbx_strand_id
1 'polypeptide(L)'
;MKLVVNTTPLLGPQTGIGNYAFHICQELRTLSEFETTFYYGFFSPRLFRSQPQDSVLTKIKDLTRRFAVLRKMYRLSKQYVAKLHPRCFDVYFEPNFIPLDFKAQRIVTTVHDFSFHLHPDWHPEERVSYF
;
A
#
# COMPACT_ATOMS: atom_id res chain seq x y z
N MET A 1 18.15 0.48 11.10
CA MET A 1 17.84 0.75 9.68
C MET A 1 16.42 1.29 9.57
N LYS A 2 16.19 2.38 8.83
CA LYS A 2 14.86 3.01 8.69
C LYS A 2 14.07 2.33 7.57
N LEU A 3 13.01 1.66 7.93
CA LEU A 3 12.12 0.95 7.01
C LEU A 3 10.77 1.66 6.92
N VAL A 4 10.30 1.91 5.70
CA VAL A 4 8.91 2.29 5.46
C VAL A 4 8.18 1.17 4.72
N VAL A 5 6.97 0.84 5.17
CA VAL A 5 6.11 -0.18 4.57
C VAL A 5 4.81 0.45 4.09
N ASN A 6 4.43 0.20 2.83
CA ASN A 6 3.11 0.57 2.35
C ASN A 6 2.05 -0.37 2.95
N THR A 7 1.27 0.16 3.88
CA THR A 7 0.21 -0.56 4.57
C THR A 7 -1.19 -0.16 4.12
N THR A 8 -1.31 0.57 3.02
CA THR A 8 -2.62 0.94 2.46
C THR A 8 -3.53 -0.26 2.14
N PRO A 9 -3.02 -1.47 1.80
CA PRO A 9 -3.86 -2.66 1.64
C PRO A 9 -4.62 -3.06 2.91
N LEU A 10 -4.09 -2.71 4.10
CA LEU A 10 -4.72 -3.03 5.39
C LEU A 10 -5.97 -2.20 5.70
N LEU A 11 -6.16 -1.09 4.99
CA LEU A 11 -7.36 -0.24 5.10
C LEU A 11 -8.54 -0.79 4.29
N GLY A 12 -8.33 -1.85 3.51
CA GLY A 12 -9.33 -2.51 2.68
C GLY A 12 -10.05 -3.67 3.39
N PRO A 13 -11.01 -4.30 2.67
CA PRO A 13 -11.54 -5.60 3.07
C PRO A 13 -10.42 -6.61 3.22
N GLN A 14 -10.64 -7.63 4.06
CA GLN A 14 -9.67 -8.71 4.20
C GLN A 14 -9.51 -9.47 2.88
N THR A 15 -8.32 -9.33 2.29
CA THR A 15 -7.89 -10.07 1.09
C THR A 15 -6.64 -10.87 1.41
N GLY A 16 -6.26 -11.81 0.54
CA GLY A 16 -5.00 -12.53 0.68
C GLY A 16 -3.79 -11.59 0.79
N ILE A 17 -3.75 -10.55 -0.06
CA ILE A 17 -2.70 -9.53 -0.04
C ILE A 17 -2.69 -8.75 1.29
N GLY A 18 -3.88 -8.38 1.79
CA GLY A 18 -4.00 -7.71 3.09
C GLY A 18 -3.52 -8.58 4.25
N ASN A 19 -3.85 -9.88 4.25
CA ASN A 19 -3.36 -10.84 5.24
C ASN A 19 -1.83 -10.99 5.18
N TYR A 20 -1.29 -11.18 3.99
CA TYR A 20 0.15 -11.25 3.75
C TYR A 20 0.86 -9.99 4.29
N ALA A 21 0.41 -8.80 3.88
CA ALA A 21 1.01 -7.54 4.32
C ALA A 21 0.93 -7.38 5.85
N PHE A 22 -0.19 -7.77 6.47
CA PHE A 22 -0.37 -7.66 7.91
C PHE A 22 0.61 -8.55 8.68
N HIS A 23 0.72 -9.84 8.32
CA HIS A 23 1.59 -10.77 9.01
C HIS A 23 3.07 -10.39 8.84
N ILE A 24 3.50 -10.00 7.65
CA ILE A 24 4.87 -9.49 7.46
C ILE A 24 5.12 -8.25 8.33
N CYS A 25 4.18 -7.30 8.37
CA CYS A 25 4.33 -6.12 9.24
C CYS A 25 4.41 -6.47 10.72
N GLN A 26 3.68 -7.50 11.17
CA GLN A 26 3.79 -7.99 12.54
C GLN A 26 5.19 -8.50 12.85
N GLU A 27 5.78 -9.31 11.98
CA GLU A 27 7.13 -9.83 12.14
C GLU A 27 8.19 -8.73 12.07
N LEU A 28 8.10 -7.83 11.10
CA LEU A 28 9.03 -6.70 10.97
C LEU A 28 9.09 -5.80 12.20
N ARG A 29 7.98 -5.69 12.95
CA ARG A 29 7.96 -4.93 14.21
C ARG A 29 8.76 -5.58 15.35
N THR A 30 8.93 -6.88 15.30
CA THR A 30 9.68 -7.63 16.34
C THR A 30 11.19 -7.53 16.16
N LEU A 31 11.62 -7.17 14.94
CA LEU A 31 13.03 -7.05 14.59
C LEU A 31 13.59 -5.70 15.05
N SER A 32 14.43 -5.72 16.08
CA SER A 32 15.06 -4.53 16.66
C SER A 32 16.00 -3.78 15.69
N GLU A 33 16.41 -4.42 14.60
CA GLU A 33 17.27 -3.86 13.56
C GLU A 33 16.56 -2.77 12.73
N PHE A 34 15.21 -2.77 12.73
CA PHE A 34 14.40 -1.87 11.93
C PHE A 34 13.63 -0.86 12.77
N GLU A 35 13.83 0.42 12.47
CA GLU A 35 12.91 1.49 12.84
C GLU A 35 11.78 1.50 11.80
N THR A 36 10.72 0.73 12.05
CA THR A 36 9.64 0.51 11.09
C THR A 36 8.59 1.61 11.17
N THR A 37 8.29 2.22 10.02
CA THR A 37 7.22 3.19 9.81
C THR A 37 6.20 2.63 8.84
N PHE A 38 4.90 2.71 9.19
CA PHE A 38 3.79 2.25 8.36
C PHE A 38 3.15 3.41 7.62
N TYR A 39 2.86 3.21 6.33
CA TYR A 39 2.24 4.22 5.49
C TYR A 39 0.82 3.82 5.08
N TYR A 40 -0.16 4.63 5.51
CA TYR A 40 -1.60 4.47 5.25
C TYR A 40 -2.19 5.56 4.34
N GLY A 41 -1.37 6.36 3.67
CA GLY A 41 -1.66 7.69 3.14
C GLY A 41 -1.21 8.78 4.10
N PHE A 42 -0.86 8.39 5.32
CA PHE A 42 -0.15 9.14 6.36
C PHE A 42 0.84 8.19 7.06
N PHE A 43 1.85 8.74 7.71
CA PHE A 43 2.88 7.94 8.40
C PHE A 43 2.47 7.65 9.84
N SER A 44 2.69 6.41 10.28
CA SER A 44 2.42 5.96 11.64
C SER A 44 3.50 4.99 12.13
N PRO A 45 3.94 5.09 13.39
CA PRO A 45 4.77 4.07 14.01
C PRO A 45 3.96 2.85 14.47
N ARG A 46 2.62 2.95 14.44
CA ARG A 46 1.71 1.87 14.88
C ARG A 46 1.11 1.15 13.69
N LEU A 47 1.05 -0.18 13.81
CA LEU A 47 0.35 -1.01 12.84
C LEU A 47 -1.15 -0.99 13.14
N PHE A 48 -1.95 -0.56 12.16
CA PHE A 48 -3.41 -0.60 12.21
C PHE A 48 -3.95 -1.55 11.16
N ARG A 49 -5.08 -2.14 11.46
CA ARG A 49 -5.88 -2.91 10.51
C ARG A 49 -7.33 -2.47 10.64
N SER A 50 -7.95 -2.11 9.52
CA SER A 50 -9.38 -1.76 9.48
C SER A 50 -10.22 -2.99 9.87
N GLN A 51 -11.12 -2.81 10.83
CA GLN A 51 -12.11 -3.85 11.15
C GLN A 51 -13.33 -3.69 10.24
N PRO A 52 -14.08 -4.79 9.97
CA PRO A 52 -15.26 -4.75 9.10
C PRO A 52 -16.39 -3.82 9.59
N GLN A 53 -16.34 -3.40 10.86
CA GLN A 53 -17.37 -2.57 11.50
C GLN A 53 -17.14 -1.05 11.37
N ASP A 54 -16.06 -0.59 10.77
CA ASP A 54 -15.80 0.85 10.59
C ASP A 54 -16.72 1.44 9.49
N SER A 55 -17.97 1.73 9.86
CA SER A 55 -19.02 2.20 8.96
C SER A 55 -18.70 3.53 8.22
N VAL A 56 -17.88 4.39 8.82
CA VAL A 56 -17.48 5.67 8.22
C VAL A 56 -16.48 5.47 7.10
N LEU A 57 -15.47 4.59 7.29
CA LEU A 57 -14.48 4.27 6.27
C LEU A 57 -15.09 3.52 5.08
N THR A 58 -16.10 2.67 5.32
CA THR A 58 -16.86 2.00 4.25
C THR A 58 -17.63 3.00 3.40
N LYS A 59 -18.31 3.98 4.00
CA LYS A 59 -19.05 5.03 3.27
C LYS A 59 -18.14 5.90 2.41
N ILE A 60 -16.97 6.29 2.92
CA ILE A 60 -15.97 7.05 2.16
C ILE A 60 -15.43 6.21 0.98
N LYS A 61 -15.19 4.91 1.17
CA LYS A 61 -14.75 4.00 0.11
C LYS A 61 -15.80 3.79 -0.96
N ASP A 62 -17.05 3.67 -0.58
CA ASP A 62 -18.16 3.53 -1.55
C ASP A 62 -18.33 4.80 -2.38
N LEU A 63 -18.14 5.97 -1.77
CA LEU A 63 -18.13 7.24 -2.47
C LEU A 63 -16.95 7.35 -3.45
N THR A 64 -15.75 6.96 -3.02
CA THR A 64 -14.56 6.97 -3.89
C THR A 64 -14.62 5.91 -5.00
N ARG A 65 -15.34 4.80 -4.80
CA ARG A 65 -15.59 3.81 -5.85
C ARG A 65 -16.52 4.33 -6.95
N ARG A 66 -17.50 5.16 -6.60
CA ARG A 66 -18.48 5.71 -7.56
C ARG A 66 -17.87 6.72 -8.53
N PHE A 67 -16.85 7.45 -8.13
CA PHE A 67 -16.27 8.52 -8.93
C PHE A 67 -14.81 8.22 -9.31
N ALA A 68 -14.56 7.96 -10.61
CA ALA A 68 -13.21 7.72 -11.14
C ALA A 68 -12.24 8.87 -10.82
N VAL A 69 -12.74 10.10 -10.84
CA VAL A 69 -11.97 11.31 -10.50
C VAL A 69 -11.50 11.29 -9.05
N LEU A 70 -12.37 10.92 -8.10
CA LEU A 70 -12.00 10.83 -6.67
C LEU A 70 -10.97 9.73 -6.44
N ARG A 71 -11.05 8.61 -7.14
CA ARG A 71 -10.03 7.54 -7.09
C ARG A 71 -8.68 8.05 -7.59
N LYS A 72 -8.67 8.79 -8.70
CA LYS A 72 -7.45 9.38 -9.26
C LYS A 72 -6.84 10.41 -8.30
N MET A 73 -7.65 11.30 -7.75
CA MET A 73 -7.21 12.30 -6.76
C MET A 73 -6.64 11.63 -5.49
N TYR A 74 -7.33 10.62 -4.95
CA TYR A 74 -6.85 9.88 -3.79
C TYR A 74 -5.53 9.15 -4.05
N ARG A 75 -5.37 8.57 -5.24
CA ARG A 75 -4.10 7.95 -5.64
C ARG A 75 -2.98 8.96 -5.76
N LEU A 76 -3.25 10.10 -6.41
CA LEU A 76 -2.27 11.19 -6.55
C LEU A 76 -1.90 11.77 -5.19
N SER A 77 -2.84 12.00 -4.29
CA SER A 77 -2.54 12.53 -2.95
C SER A 77 -1.60 11.61 -2.16
N LYS A 78 -1.77 10.29 -2.24
CA LYS A 78 -0.86 9.33 -1.61
C LYS A 78 0.56 9.41 -2.20
N GLN A 79 0.68 9.51 -3.52
CA GLN A 79 1.98 9.66 -4.16
C GLN A 79 2.66 10.98 -3.76
N TYR A 80 1.91 12.08 -3.72
CA TYR A 80 2.45 13.38 -3.28
C TYR A 80 2.92 13.35 -1.82
N VAL A 81 2.14 12.78 -0.91
CA VAL A 81 2.54 12.65 0.49
C VAL A 81 3.79 11.78 0.64
N ALA A 82 3.88 10.69 -0.11
CA ALA A 82 5.08 9.84 -0.12
C ALA A 82 6.31 10.59 -0.62
N LYS A 83 6.17 11.31 -1.74
CA LYS A 83 7.25 12.06 -2.39
C LYS A 83 7.74 13.27 -1.59
N LEU A 84 6.81 14.01 -0.96
CA LEU A 84 7.13 15.22 -0.21
C LEU A 84 7.64 14.95 1.20
N HIS A 85 7.63 13.71 1.66
CA HIS A 85 8.12 13.38 2.99
C HIS A 85 9.63 13.67 3.10
N PRO A 86 10.07 14.47 4.09
CA PRO A 86 11.45 14.94 4.19
C PRO A 86 12.43 13.84 4.58
N ARG A 87 11.97 12.74 5.19
CA ARG A 87 12.82 11.64 5.64
C ARG A 87 13.22 10.75 4.47
N CYS A 88 14.51 10.46 4.37
CA CYS A 88 15.00 9.39 3.52
C CYS A 88 14.97 8.08 4.32
N PHE A 89 14.40 7.04 3.73
CA PHE A 89 14.38 5.70 4.29
C PHE A 89 15.54 4.87 3.71
N ASP A 90 16.05 3.92 4.50
CA ASP A 90 17.06 2.99 4.00
C ASP A 90 16.39 1.96 3.07
N VAL A 91 15.19 1.50 3.47
CA VAL A 91 14.39 0.56 2.68
C VAL A 91 12.94 1.01 2.61
N TYR A 92 12.35 0.90 1.42
CA TYR A 92 10.91 0.95 1.19
C TYR A 92 10.42 -0.46 0.81
N PHE A 93 9.45 -0.97 1.53
CA PHE A 93 8.78 -2.23 1.23
C PHE A 93 7.37 -2.00 0.71
N GLU A 94 7.11 -2.47 -0.52
CA GLU A 94 5.81 -2.50 -1.16
C GLU A 94 5.26 -3.93 -1.19
N PRO A 95 4.28 -4.28 -0.36
CA PRO A 95 3.72 -5.63 -0.32
C PRO A 95 2.71 -5.90 -1.45
N ASN A 96 2.47 -4.95 -2.36
CA ASN A 96 1.44 -5.07 -3.39
C ASN A 96 1.82 -4.42 -4.72
N PHE A 97 2.58 -5.13 -5.53
CA PHE A 97 2.97 -4.87 -6.93
C PHE A 97 3.69 -3.53 -7.17
N ILE A 98 2.99 -2.39 -7.17
CA ILE A 98 3.51 -1.12 -7.70
C ILE A 98 3.95 -0.20 -6.58
N PRO A 99 5.26 0.12 -6.50
CA PRO A 99 5.79 0.98 -5.48
C PRO A 99 5.32 2.44 -5.65
N LEU A 100 5.11 3.10 -4.52
CA LEU A 100 4.95 4.54 -4.44
C LEU A 100 6.33 5.22 -4.53
N ASP A 101 6.33 6.52 -4.86
CA ASP A 101 7.55 7.32 -5.05
C ASP A 101 8.13 7.81 -3.72
N PHE A 102 8.55 6.86 -2.85
CA PHE A 102 9.25 7.18 -1.61
C PHE A 102 10.74 7.47 -1.87
N LYS A 103 11.29 8.40 -1.09
CA LYS A 103 12.75 8.61 -1.02
C LYS A 103 13.38 7.49 -0.18
N ALA A 104 13.77 6.40 -0.82
CA ALA A 104 14.43 5.27 -0.19
C ALA A 104 15.69 4.87 -0.97
N GLN A 105 16.69 4.35 -0.25
CA GLN A 105 17.92 3.87 -0.87
C GLN A 105 17.70 2.54 -1.62
N ARG A 106 16.77 1.72 -1.11
CA ARG A 106 16.40 0.42 -1.70
C ARG A 106 14.89 0.26 -1.68
N ILE A 107 14.37 -0.33 -2.76
CA ILE A 107 12.96 -0.65 -2.89
C ILE A 107 12.83 -2.17 -2.98
N VAL A 108 11.97 -2.74 -2.14
CA VAL A 108 11.60 -4.15 -2.17
C VAL A 108 10.12 -4.21 -2.47
N THR A 109 9.73 -4.93 -3.52
CA THR A 109 8.32 -5.11 -3.88
C THR A 109 7.97 -6.58 -3.96
N THR A 110 6.74 -6.92 -3.57
CA THR A 110 6.19 -8.27 -3.74
C THR A 110 5.31 -8.32 -4.97
N VAL A 111 5.64 -9.20 -5.89
CA VAL A 111 4.82 -9.57 -7.03
C VAL A 111 4.12 -10.88 -6.69
N HIS A 112 2.80 -10.86 -6.50
CA HIS A 112 2.02 -12.02 -6.06
C HIS A 112 1.77 -13.02 -7.19
N ASP A 113 1.59 -12.51 -8.40
CA ASP A 113 1.43 -13.32 -9.61
C ASP A 113 1.83 -12.51 -10.86
N PHE A 114 1.96 -13.19 -11.99
CA PHE A 114 2.24 -12.59 -13.29
C PHE A 114 1.08 -12.73 -14.27
N SER A 115 -0.13 -13.02 -13.79
CA SER A 115 -1.29 -13.28 -14.64
C SER A 115 -1.62 -12.11 -15.58
N PHE A 116 -1.43 -10.87 -15.12
CA PHE A 116 -1.63 -9.67 -15.93
C PHE A 116 -0.67 -9.56 -17.11
N HIS A 117 0.51 -10.19 -17.01
CA HIS A 117 1.53 -10.22 -18.08
C HIS A 117 1.38 -11.45 -18.97
N LEU A 118 1.16 -12.62 -18.35
CA LEU A 118 1.08 -13.90 -19.08
C LEU A 118 -0.28 -14.12 -19.77
N HIS A 119 -1.35 -13.56 -19.19
CA HIS A 119 -2.74 -13.72 -19.62
C HIS A 119 -3.47 -12.37 -19.56
N PRO A 120 -3.05 -11.37 -20.37
CA PRO A 120 -3.65 -10.04 -20.34
C PRO A 120 -5.16 -10.06 -20.61
N ASP A 121 -5.65 -11.01 -21.42
CA ASP A 121 -7.07 -11.17 -21.76
C ASP A 121 -7.96 -11.52 -20.55
N TRP A 122 -7.36 -11.97 -19.43
CA TRP A 122 -8.08 -12.28 -18.20
C TRP A 122 -8.35 -11.04 -17.35
N HIS A 123 -7.77 -9.92 -17.72
CA HIS A 123 -7.81 -8.68 -16.94
C HIS A 123 -8.39 -7.53 -17.75
N PRO A 124 -9.08 -6.56 -17.10
CA PRO A 124 -9.47 -5.33 -17.76
C PRO A 124 -8.27 -4.58 -18.34
N GLU A 125 -8.41 -4.00 -19.52
CA GLU A 125 -7.34 -3.25 -20.22
C GLU A 125 -6.71 -2.16 -19.35
N GLU A 126 -7.54 -1.45 -18.55
CA GLU A 126 -7.07 -0.45 -17.57
C GLU A 126 -6.10 -1.01 -16.53
N ARG A 127 -6.23 -2.30 -16.20
CA ARG A 127 -5.36 -2.97 -15.26
C ARG A 127 -4.06 -3.37 -15.95
N VAL A 128 -4.13 -3.94 -17.14
CA VAL A 128 -2.98 -4.36 -17.93
C VAL A 128 -2.08 -3.17 -18.28
N SER A 129 -2.67 -2.04 -18.69
CA SER A 129 -1.94 -0.81 -19.02
C SER A 129 -1.30 -0.11 -17.82
N TYR A 130 -1.67 -0.51 -16.60
CA TYR A 130 -1.14 0.06 -15.36
C TYR A 130 0.14 -0.64 -14.89
N PHE A 131 0.38 -1.88 -15.34
CA PHE A 131 1.56 -2.68 -15.03
C PHE A 131 2.58 -2.69 -16.17
#